data_1e931c94a20dcf76b027c3e69b5b57d0
#
_entry.id   1e931c94a20dcf76b027c3e69b5b57d0
#
_cell.length_a   1.000
_cell.length_b   1.000
_cell.length_c   1.000
_cell.angle_alpha   90.00
_cell.angle_beta   90.00
_cell.angle_gamma   90.00
#
_symmetry.space_group_name_H-M   'P 1'
#
loop_
_entity.id
_entity.type
_entity.pdbx_description
1 polymer ?
#
loop_
_entity_poly.entity_id
_entity_poly.type
_entity_poly.pdbx_seq_one_letter_code
_entity_poly.pdbx_strand_id
1 'polypeptide(L)' 'MWVGAGVTILPGVTIGKNSVIGAGSVVDRDIPPDVVAAGVPCRVLREIGPRDREYYHKDWPVKDGLA' A
#
# COMPACT_ATOMS: atom_id res chain seq x y z
N MET A 1 7.03 5.80 -0.20
CA MET A 1 6.13 4.82 0.44
C MET A 1 4.90 5.55 0.96
N TRP A 2 3.75 4.98 0.71
CA TRP A 2 2.51 5.54 1.22
C TRP A 2 1.79 4.47 2.02
N VAL A 3 1.43 4.80 3.23
CA VAL A 3 0.81 3.83 4.14
C VAL A 3 -0.53 4.38 4.57
N GLY A 4 -1.58 3.65 4.34
CA GLY A 4 -2.92 4.07 4.70
C GLY A 4 -3.16 4.07 6.21
N ALA A 5 -4.29 4.61 6.61
CA ALA A 5 -4.60 4.71 8.03
C ALA A 5 -4.84 3.33 8.64
N GLY A 6 -4.44 3.17 9.88
CA GLY A 6 -4.71 1.93 10.60
C GLY A 6 -3.90 0.73 10.17
N VAL A 7 -2.81 0.93 9.44
CA VAL A 7 -1.95 -0.18 9.04
C VAL A 7 -1.09 -0.61 10.22
N THR A 8 -1.01 -1.91 10.41
CA THR A 8 -0.13 -2.50 11.43
C THR A 8 1.03 -3.18 10.72
N ILE A 9 2.25 -2.83 11.12
CA ILE A 9 3.45 -3.44 10.56
C ILE A 9 4.15 -4.18 11.68
N LEU A 10 4.31 -5.49 11.50
CA LEU A 10 4.90 -6.30 12.55
C LEU A 10 6.41 -6.08 12.64
N PRO A 11 7.02 -6.36 13.81
CA PRO A 11 8.45 -6.16 13.97
C PRO A 11 9.26 -6.98 12.97
N GLY A 12 10.36 -6.41 12.50
CA GLY A 12 11.24 -7.10 11.59
C GLY A 12 10.86 -7.05 10.14
N VAL A 13 9.74 -6.41 9.83
CA VAL A 13 9.26 -6.31 8.45
C VAL A 13 9.83 -5.06 7.79
N THR A 14 10.26 -5.20 6.53
CA THR A 14 10.77 -4.09 5.74
C THR A 14 9.81 -3.82 4.59
N ILE A 15 9.48 -2.55 4.38
CA ILE A 15 8.62 -2.15 3.28
C ILE A 15 9.46 -1.40 2.27
N GLY A 16 9.46 -1.89 1.02
CA GLY A 16 10.27 -1.32 -0.05
C GLY A 16 9.82 0.09 -0.42
N LYS A 17 10.75 0.87 -0.99
CA LYS A 17 10.43 2.24 -1.33
C LYS A 17 9.40 2.32 -2.43
N ASN A 18 8.65 3.39 -2.45
CA ASN A 18 7.59 3.66 -3.41
C ASN A 18 6.42 2.66 -3.35
N SER A 19 6.36 1.81 -2.34
CA SER A 19 5.23 0.90 -2.22
C SER A 19 4.04 1.62 -1.59
N VAL A 20 2.85 1.09 -1.82
CA VAL A 20 1.60 1.63 -1.29
C VAL A 20 0.92 0.53 -0.49
N ILE A 21 0.59 0.83 0.75
CA ILE A 21 -0.08 -0.14 1.64
C ILE A 21 -1.49 0.36 1.91
N GLY A 22 -2.47 -0.44 1.58
CA GLY A 22 -3.87 -0.06 1.78
C GLY A 22 -4.25 0.06 3.24
N ALA A 23 -5.23 0.90 3.52
CA ALA A 23 -5.68 1.16 4.90
C ALA A 23 -6.15 -0.13 5.58
N GLY A 24 -5.88 -0.23 6.87
CA GLY A 24 -6.33 -1.37 7.66
C GLY A 24 -5.57 -2.66 7.44
N SER A 25 -4.49 -2.62 6.68
CA SER A 25 -3.72 -3.84 6.41
C SER A 25 -2.86 -4.24 7.58
N VAL A 26 -2.54 -5.52 7.66
CA VAL A 26 -1.59 -6.04 8.63
C VAL A 26 -0.43 -6.63 7.85
N VAL A 27 0.73 -5.98 7.95
CA VAL A 27 1.91 -6.38 7.19
C VAL A 27 2.73 -7.36 8.02
N ASP A 28 2.76 -8.61 7.60
CA ASP A 28 3.42 -9.67 8.35
C ASP A 28 4.66 -10.21 7.64
N ARG A 29 5.04 -9.64 6.51
CA ARG A 29 6.25 -10.03 5.79
C ARG A 29 6.75 -8.85 4.97
N ASP A 30 7.98 -8.96 4.51
CA ASP A 30 8.58 -7.87 3.75
C ASP A 30 7.80 -7.59 2.49
N ILE A 31 7.69 -6.32 2.16
CA ILE A 31 6.99 -5.86 0.96
C ILE A 31 8.03 -5.33 -0.02
N PRO A 32 8.07 -5.83 -1.25
CA PRO A 32 9.05 -5.33 -2.23
C PRO A 32 8.74 -3.90 -2.64
N PRO A 33 9.69 -3.22 -3.29
CA PRO A 33 9.46 -1.86 -3.72
C PRO A 33 8.50 -1.79 -4.91
N ASP A 34 7.91 -0.63 -5.11
CA ASP A 34 7.09 -0.32 -6.28
C ASP A 34 5.90 -1.26 -6.46
N VAL A 35 5.21 -1.56 -5.37
CA VAL A 35 4.03 -2.41 -5.42
C VAL A 35 2.88 -1.80 -4.62
N VAL A 36 1.69 -2.28 -4.90
CA VAL A 36 0.51 -1.99 -4.10
C VAL A 36 0.18 -3.26 -3.33
N ALA A 37 0.07 -3.15 -2.03
CA ALA A 37 -0.25 -4.29 -1.19
C ALA A 37 -1.35 -3.92 -0.20
N ALA A 38 -2.17 -4.87 0.18
CA ALA A 38 -3.27 -4.61 1.10
C ALA A 38 -3.82 -5.90 1.69
N GLY A 39 -4.62 -5.76 2.72
CA GLY A 39 -5.36 -6.87 3.29
C GLY A 39 -4.82 -7.36 4.62
N VAL A 40 -5.50 -8.35 5.17
CA VAL A 40 -5.13 -8.99 6.42
C VAL A 40 -5.14 -10.50 6.18
N PRO A 41 -3.99 -11.12 6.02
CA PRO A 41 -2.65 -10.54 6.01
C PRO A 41 -2.39 -9.77 4.72
N CYS A 42 -1.51 -8.78 4.80
CA CYS A 42 -1.20 -7.94 3.66
C CYS A 42 -0.52 -8.73 2.56
N ARG A 43 -0.98 -8.57 1.34
CA ARG A 43 -0.41 -9.27 0.20
C ARG A 43 -0.26 -8.30 -0.96
N VAL A 44 0.75 -8.55 -1.78
CA VAL A 44 0.99 -7.73 -2.95
C VAL A 44 -0.12 -7.95 -3.95
N LEU A 45 -0.76 -6.85 -4.38
CA LEU A 45 -1.83 -6.91 -5.33
C LEU A 45 -1.33 -6.72 -6.76
N ARG A 46 -0.41 -5.77 -6.94
CA ARG A 46 0.17 -5.52 -8.26
C ARG A 46 1.35 -4.58 -8.14
N GLU A 47 2.09 -4.43 -9.23
CA GLU A 47 3.17 -3.48 -9.29
C GLU A 47 2.66 -2.10 -9.68
N ILE A 48 3.36 -1.08 -9.25
CA ILE A 48 3.00 0.29 -9.57
C ILE A 48 3.65 0.69 -10.88
N GLY A 49 2.83 1.14 -11.84
CA GLY A 49 3.36 1.74 -13.05
C GLY A 49 3.29 3.25 -12.97
N PRO A 50 3.84 3.96 -13.96
CA PRO A 50 3.81 5.42 -13.95
C PRO A 50 2.40 5.99 -13.91
N ARG A 51 1.47 5.34 -14.58
CA ARG A 51 0.10 5.79 -14.57
C ARG A 51 -0.53 5.71 -13.21
N ASP A 52 -0.20 4.66 -12.47
CA ASP A 52 -0.77 4.47 -11.16
C ASP A 52 -0.41 5.61 -10.23
N ARG A 53 0.80 6.14 -10.37
CA ARG A 53 1.21 7.22 -9.53
C ARG A 53 0.39 8.47 -9.79
N GLU A 54 0.05 8.72 -11.03
CA GLU A 54 -0.76 9.85 -11.36
C GLU A 54 -2.16 9.71 -10.79
N TYR A 55 -2.71 8.52 -10.89
CA TYR A 55 -4.02 8.28 -10.35
C TYR A 55 -4.10 8.44 -8.85
N TYR A 56 -3.07 8.04 -8.14
CA TYR A 56 -3.07 8.22 -6.72
C TYR A 56 -3.19 9.67 -6.34
N HIS A 57 -2.58 10.53 -7.08
CA HIS A 57 -2.64 11.94 -6.76
C HIS A 57 -4.00 12.55 -7.06
N LYS A 58 -4.69 12.04 -8.03
CA LYS A 58 -5.93 12.66 -8.46
C LYS A 58 -7.18 12.00 -7.98
N ASP A 59 -7.26 10.71 -8.14
CA ASP A 59 -8.52 10.04 -7.93
C ASP A 59 -8.57 9.14 -6.74
N TRP A 60 -7.50 8.49 -6.47
CA TRP A 60 -7.50 7.41 -5.52
C TRP A 60 -7.99 7.80 -4.14
N PRO A 61 -7.40 8.77 -3.49
CA PRO A 61 -7.79 9.08 -2.13
C PRO A 61 -9.21 9.55 -2.01
N VAL A 62 -9.68 10.20 -3.02
CA VAL A 62 -11.01 10.74 -2.95
C VAL A 62 -12.05 9.70 -2.96
N LYS A 63 -11.93 8.74 -3.85
CA LYS A 63 -12.96 7.79 -3.98
C LYS A 63 -12.97 6.77 -2.91
N ASP A 64 -11.83 6.23 -2.69
CA ASP A 64 -11.81 5.07 -1.85
C ASP A 64 -11.71 5.38 -0.41
N GLY A 65 -11.19 6.48 -0.09
CA GLY A 65 -11.14 6.89 1.28
C GLY A 65 -12.48 7.05 1.87
N LEU A 66 -13.44 7.21 1.04
CA LEU A 66 -14.74 7.36 1.49
C LEU A 66 -15.47 6.18 1.64
N ALA A 67 -15.16 5.29 0.84
CA ALA A 67 -16.02 4.13 0.74
C ALA A 67 -16.19 3.39 1.99
#